data_dd4f2308039f3bdeb56cb67359e3f2c3
#
_entry.id   dd4f2308039f3bdeb56cb67359e3f2c3
#
_cell.length_a   1.000
_cell.length_b   1.000
_cell.length_c   1.000
_cell.angle_alpha   90.00
_cell.angle_beta   90.00
_cell.angle_gamma   90.00
#
_symmetry.space_group_name_H-M   'P 1'
#
loop_
_entity.id
_entity.type
_entity.pdbx_description
1 polymer ?
#
loop_
_entity_poly.entity_id
_entity_poly.type
_entity_poly.pdbx_seq_one_letter_code
_entity_poly.pdbx_strand_id
1 'polypeptide(L)'
;MADFRFNEDFANNWKSGQIVTCEEKEDGYLVDKVALIEKDELLKHGDFITMNVEILGHTQSNGADDLFVYDRDFKPGDIVQHFKGGFYKIVAIGTNTETEEKMVVYQSLKDQRVWIRPYDMFISKVDREKYPNAYQPYRLIKVKITA
;
A
#
# COMPACT_ATOMS: atom_id res chain seq x y z
N MET A 1 -3.85 -4.58 15.42
CA MET A 1 -3.30 -3.32 14.91
C MET A 1 -4.39 -2.43 14.35
N ALA A 2 -4.22 -1.13 14.46
CA ALA A 2 -5.17 -0.17 13.96
C ALA A 2 -4.45 0.81 13.02
N ASP A 3 -5.19 1.34 12.05
CA ASP A 3 -4.69 2.38 11.18
C ASP A 3 -5.14 3.74 11.72
N PHE A 4 -4.25 4.70 11.65
CA PHE A 4 -4.47 6.05 12.15
C PHE A 4 -4.07 7.06 11.09
N ARG A 5 -4.91 8.06 10.85
CA ARG A 5 -4.62 9.14 9.92
C ARG A 5 -4.41 10.44 10.67
N PHE A 6 -3.25 11.06 10.46
CA PHE A 6 -2.96 12.38 10.99
C PHE A 6 -3.74 13.46 10.24
N ASN A 7 -4.34 14.39 10.96
CA ASN A 7 -5.02 15.53 10.37
C ASN A 7 -4.18 16.81 10.39
N GLU A 8 -2.98 16.72 10.95
CA GLU A 8 -1.98 17.79 10.99
C GLU A 8 -0.58 17.18 11.04
N ASP A 9 0.45 17.98 10.80
CA ASP A 9 1.83 17.52 10.96
C ASP A 9 2.12 17.28 12.44
N PHE A 10 2.82 16.18 12.73
CA PHE A 10 3.11 15.79 14.11
C PHE A 10 4.56 15.35 14.28
N ALA A 11 5.23 15.97 15.27
CA ALA A 11 6.54 15.59 15.78
C ALA A 11 7.65 15.50 14.70
N ASN A 12 7.55 16.19 13.59
CA ASN A 12 8.47 16.14 12.44
C ASN A 12 8.55 14.75 11.78
N ASN A 13 7.79 13.77 12.26
CA ASN A 13 7.81 12.40 11.75
C ASN A 13 6.67 12.11 10.80
N TRP A 14 5.54 12.77 11.02
CA TRP A 14 4.32 12.46 10.26
C TRP A 14 3.68 13.73 9.73
N LYS A 15 3.14 13.63 8.52
CA LYS A 15 2.50 14.75 7.81
C LYS A 15 0.99 14.62 7.85
N SER A 16 0.31 15.76 7.74
CA SER A 16 -1.14 15.79 7.59
C SER A 16 -1.60 14.88 6.47
N GLY A 17 -2.61 14.05 6.76
CA GLY A 17 -3.15 13.09 5.80
C GLY A 17 -2.42 11.76 5.75
N GLN A 18 -1.26 11.64 6.38
CA GLN A 18 -0.50 10.40 6.42
C GLN A 18 -1.23 9.35 7.26
N ILE A 19 -1.26 8.11 6.75
CA ILE A 19 -1.85 6.97 7.46
C ILE A 19 -0.71 6.09 7.96
N VAL A 20 -0.77 5.75 9.24
CA VAL A 20 0.24 4.92 9.91
C VAL A 20 -0.42 3.77 10.63
N THR A 21 0.36 2.72 10.88
CA THR A 21 -0.09 1.59 11.69
C THR A 21 0.20 1.87 13.16
N CYS A 22 -0.79 1.61 14.02
CA CYS A 22 -0.65 1.74 15.47
C CYS A 22 -0.89 0.40 16.13
N GLU A 23 0.02 0.02 17.05
CA GLU A 23 -0.11 -1.17 17.85
C GLU A 23 -0.46 -0.78 19.29
N GLU A 24 -1.55 -1.33 19.84
CA GLU A 24 -1.97 -1.04 21.19
C GLU A 24 -0.98 -1.64 22.21
N LYS A 25 -0.54 -0.79 23.12
CA LYS A 25 0.33 -1.16 24.24
C LYS A 25 -0.34 -0.75 25.56
N GLU A 26 0.22 -1.21 26.68
CA GLU A 26 -0.29 -0.89 28.01
C GLU A 26 -0.36 0.62 28.27
N ASP A 27 0.66 1.36 27.84
CA ASP A 27 0.80 2.80 28.10
C ASP A 27 0.42 3.70 26.91
N GLY A 28 -0.20 3.14 25.85
CA GLY A 28 -0.57 3.92 24.68
C GLY A 28 -0.46 3.11 23.39
N TYR A 29 -0.14 3.78 22.30
CA TYR A 29 0.02 3.17 20.99
C TYR A 29 1.45 3.31 20.50
N LEU A 30 2.03 2.21 20.03
CA LEU A 30 3.29 2.26 19.29
C LEU A 30 2.96 2.65 17.85
N VAL A 31 3.24 3.91 17.53
CA VAL A 31 2.89 4.52 16.24
C VAL A 31 4.01 4.28 15.24
N ASP A 32 3.67 3.68 14.11
CA ASP A 32 4.59 3.43 12.99
C ASP A 32 5.87 2.69 13.40
N LYS A 33 5.81 1.91 14.49
CA LYS A 33 6.95 1.20 15.10
C LYS A 33 8.09 2.13 15.55
N VAL A 34 7.82 3.43 15.65
CA VAL A 34 8.84 4.45 15.95
C VAL A 34 8.68 5.05 17.34
N ALA A 35 7.47 5.37 17.74
CA ALA A 35 7.22 6.11 18.96
C ALA A 35 6.00 5.59 19.72
N LEU A 36 6.12 5.53 21.05
CA LEU A 36 5.00 5.25 21.93
C LEU A 36 4.32 6.57 22.30
N ILE A 37 3.05 6.70 21.94
CA ILE A 37 2.25 7.91 22.17
C ILE A 37 1.00 7.54 22.97
N GLU A 38 0.73 8.28 24.02
CA GLU A 38 -0.48 8.12 24.81
C GLU A 38 -1.72 8.32 23.92
N LYS A 39 -2.73 7.52 24.13
CA LYS A 39 -3.94 7.53 23.29
C LYS A 39 -4.61 8.90 23.20
N ASP A 40 -4.77 9.58 24.33
CA ASP A 40 -5.42 10.89 24.36
C ASP A 40 -4.62 11.94 23.62
N GLU A 41 -3.29 11.86 23.70
CA GLU A 41 -2.41 12.74 22.95
C GLU A 41 -2.51 12.47 21.46
N LEU A 42 -2.46 11.21 21.06
CA LEU A 42 -2.56 10.82 19.65
C LEU A 42 -3.89 11.29 19.04
N LEU A 43 -5.00 11.15 19.75
CA LEU A 43 -6.33 11.52 19.26
C LEU A 43 -6.50 13.03 19.04
N LYS A 44 -5.63 13.86 19.61
CA LYS A 44 -5.62 15.30 19.33
C LYS A 44 -5.11 15.63 17.93
N HIS A 45 -4.39 14.71 17.31
CA HIS A 45 -3.68 14.94 16.05
C HIS A 45 -4.21 14.14 14.87
N GLY A 46 -5.28 13.38 15.08
CA GLY A 46 -5.88 12.60 14.01
C GLY A 46 -6.94 11.63 14.51
N ASP A 47 -7.31 10.70 13.66
CA ASP A 47 -8.37 9.74 13.92
C ASP A 47 -7.95 8.32 13.58
N PHE A 48 -8.41 7.36 14.38
CA PHE A 48 -8.35 5.96 14.00
C PHE A 48 -9.33 5.70 12.86
N ILE A 49 -8.86 5.01 11.84
CA ILE A 49 -9.67 4.66 10.69
C ILE A 49 -9.70 3.16 10.53
N THR A 50 -10.84 2.65 10.08
CA THR A 50 -10.93 1.27 9.60
C THR A 50 -10.81 1.33 8.09
N MET A 51 -9.73 0.74 7.56
CA MET A 51 -9.56 0.64 6.13
C MET A 51 -10.18 -0.65 5.63
N ASN A 52 -11.06 -0.54 4.65
CA ASN A 52 -11.55 -1.66 3.88
C ASN A 52 -10.74 -1.73 2.58
N VAL A 53 -10.09 -2.86 2.35
CA VAL A 53 -9.28 -3.08 1.16
C VAL A 53 -9.98 -4.12 0.29
N GLU A 54 -10.34 -3.72 -0.92
CA GLU A 54 -10.93 -4.60 -1.90
C GLU A 54 -9.91 -4.86 -3.01
N ILE A 55 -9.62 -6.13 -3.26
CA ILE A 55 -8.74 -6.54 -4.36
C ILE A 55 -9.53 -6.44 -5.66
N LEU A 56 -9.01 -5.67 -6.62
CA LEU A 56 -9.68 -5.46 -7.89
C LEU A 56 -9.41 -6.61 -8.86
N GLY A 57 -10.49 -7.09 -9.45
CA GLY A 57 -10.48 -8.21 -10.35
C GLY A 57 -11.87 -8.82 -10.44
N HIS A 58 -11.96 -10.04 -10.91
CA HIS A 58 -13.23 -10.75 -11.00
C HIS A 58 -13.02 -12.25 -10.83
N THR A 59 -14.08 -12.94 -10.39
CA THR A 59 -14.08 -14.39 -10.32
C THR A 59 -14.54 -14.94 -11.65
N GLN A 60 -13.77 -15.86 -12.19
CA GLN A 60 -14.10 -16.57 -13.43
C GLN A 60 -14.39 -18.03 -13.09
N SER A 61 -15.60 -18.50 -13.40
CA SER A 61 -15.96 -19.89 -13.24
C SER A 61 -15.43 -20.69 -14.44
N ASN A 62 -14.71 -21.78 -14.15
CA ASN A 62 -14.13 -22.64 -15.15
C ASN A 62 -14.48 -24.11 -14.82
N GLY A 63 -15.75 -24.49 -15.03
CA GLY A 63 -16.25 -25.83 -14.68
C GLY A 63 -16.38 -26.00 -13.17
N ALA A 64 -15.59 -26.90 -12.57
CA ALA A 64 -15.65 -27.21 -11.15
C ALA A 64 -14.88 -26.22 -10.26
N ASP A 65 -14.01 -25.40 -10.85
CA ASP A 65 -13.13 -24.50 -10.12
C ASP A 65 -13.42 -23.04 -10.45
N ASP A 66 -13.51 -22.21 -9.40
CA ASP A 66 -13.55 -20.77 -9.54
C ASP A 66 -12.14 -20.21 -9.45
N LEU A 67 -11.80 -19.33 -10.39
CA LEU A 67 -10.51 -18.69 -10.46
C LEU A 67 -10.67 -17.17 -10.30
N PHE A 68 -9.92 -16.57 -9.41
CA PHE A 68 -9.87 -15.12 -9.30
C PHE A 68 -8.88 -14.56 -10.31
N VAL A 69 -9.34 -13.63 -11.15
CA VAL A 69 -8.54 -12.95 -12.15
C VAL A 69 -8.29 -11.52 -11.68
N TYR A 70 -7.02 -11.21 -11.37
CA TYR A 70 -6.61 -9.89 -10.92
C TYR A 70 -6.70 -8.86 -12.05
N ASP A 71 -7.14 -7.65 -11.73
CA ASP A 71 -7.08 -6.54 -12.67
C ASP A 71 -5.61 -6.13 -12.83
N ARG A 72 -5.07 -6.33 -14.03
CA ARG A 72 -3.66 -6.05 -14.36
C ARG A 72 -3.50 -4.84 -15.29
N ASP A 73 -4.55 -4.05 -15.47
CA ASP A 73 -4.53 -2.83 -16.26
C ASP A 73 -4.21 -1.64 -15.35
N PHE A 74 -2.93 -1.35 -15.20
CA PHE A 74 -2.42 -0.30 -14.31
C PHE A 74 -2.43 1.05 -15.02
N LYS A 75 -2.96 2.07 -14.31
CA LYS A 75 -3.05 3.44 -14.81
C LYS A 75 -2.65 4.44 -13.73
N PRO A 76 -2.19 5.63 -14.11
CA PRO A 76 -2.00 6.71 -13.13
C PRO A 76 -3.26 6.95 -12.29
N GLY A 77 -3.07 7.11 -11.00
CA GLY A 77 -4.17 7.25 -10.03
C GLY A 77 -4.58 5.96 -9.34
N ASP A 78 -4.20 4.80 -9.88
CA ASP A 78 -4.53 3.51 -9.28
C ASP A 78 -3.77 3.31 -7.96
N ILE A 79 -4.43 2.68 -7.00
CA ILE A 79 -3.83 2.25 -5.75
C ILE A 79 -3.44 0.78 -5.87
N VAL A 80 -2.24 0.46 -5.43
CA VAL A 80 -1.72 -0.92 -5.45
C VAL A 80 -1.23 -1.31 -4.07
N GLN A 81 -1.32 -2.61 -3.76
CA GLN A 81 -0.81 -3.20 -2.53
C GLN A 81 0.42 -4.05 -2.84
N HIS A 82 1.50 -3.80 -2.09
CA HIS A 82 2.72 -4.58 -2.17
C HIS A 82 2.57 -5.89 -1.38
N PHE A 83 3.17 -6.97 -1.85
CA PHE A 83 3.06 -8.29 -1.20
C PHE A 83 3.65 -8.32 0.23
N LYS A 84 4.53 -7.39 0.57
CA LYS A 84 5.06 -7.23 1.93
C LYS A 84 4.19 -6.34 2.82
N GLY A 85 3.04 -5.91 2.31
CA GLY A 85 2.17 -4.92 2.94
C GLY A 85 2.45 -3.53 2.41
N GLY A 86 1.87 -2.53 2.73
CA GLY A 86 2.06 -1.18 2.20
C GLY A 86 1.28 -0.92 0.92
N PHE A 87 0.84 0.31 0.81
CA PHE A 87 0.01 0.77 -0.29
C PHE A 87 0.72 1.90 -1.01
N TYR A 88 0.55 1.92 -2.33
CA TYR A 88 1.18 2.91 -3.20
C TYR A 88 0.17 3.42 -4.21
N LYS A 89 0.37 4.64 -4.66
CA LYS A 89 -0.41 5.23 -5.75
C LYS A 89 0.47 5.37 -6.98
N ILE A 90 -0.03 4.91 -8.12
CA ILE A 90 0.66 5.12 -9.40
C ILE A 90 0.55 6.61 -9.75
N VAL A 91 1.69 7.28 -9.87
CA VAL A 91 1.76 8.69 -10.21
C VAL A 91 1.79 8.89 -11.72
N ALA A 92 2.64 8.11 -12.39
CA ALA A 92 2.83 8.21 -13.83
C ALA A 92 3.39 6.91 -14.39
N ILE A 93 3.13 6.69 -15.67
CA ILE A 93 3.74 5.62 -16.44
C ILE A 93 4.37 6.29 -17.66
N GLY A 94 5.66 6.10 -17.85
CA GLY A 94 6.39 6.77 -18.91
C GLY A 94 7.51 5.91 -19.48
N THR A 95 8.29 6.51 -20.34
CA THR A 95 9.39 5.83 -21.04
C THR A 95 10.72 6.41 -20.58
N ASN A 96 11.66 5.53 -20.25
CA ASN A 96 13.03 5.93 -19.96
C ASN A 96 13.68 6.40 -21.28
N THR A 97 14.16 7.64 -21.29
CA THR A 97 14.71 8.23 -22.52
C THR A 97 15.99 7.56 -23.00
N GLU A 98 16.74 6.92 -22.08
CA GLU A 98 18.01 6.29 -22.40
C GLU A 98 17.84 4.85 -22.91
N THR A 99 16.94 4.09 -22.29
CA THR A 99 16.73 2.66 -22.58
C THR A 99 15.49 2.37 -23.39
N GLU A 100 14.61 3.35 -23.55
CA GLU A 100 13.27 3.20 -24.13
C GLU A 100 12.38 2.22 -23.37
N GLU A 101 12.76 1.87 -22.15
CA GLU A 101 12.01 0.98 -21.29
C GLU A 101 10.84 1.70 -20.63
N LYS A 102 9.68 1.00 -20.56
CA LYS A 102 8.51 1.52 -19.86
C LYS A 102 8.75 1.51 -18.36
N MET A 103 8.49 2.64 -17.71
CA MET A 103 8.74 2.85 -16.29
C MET A 103 7.45 3.21 -15.56
N VAL A 104 7.35 2.81 -14.30
CA VAL A 104 6.26 3.20 -13.40
C VAL A 104 6.81 4.09 -12.30
N VAL A 105 6.20 5.25 -12.12
CA VAL A 105 6.45 6.14 -10.99
C VAL A 105 5.30 5.96 -10.00
N TYR A 106 5.62 5.61 -8.77
CA TYR A 106 4.60 5.34 -7.76
C TYR A 106 5.04 5.89 -6.40
N GLN A 107 4.06 6.23 -5.58
CA GLN A 107 4.29 6.93 -4.32
C GLN A 107 3.69 6.16 -3.16
N SER A 108 4.47 5.97 -2.10
CA SER A 108 3.99 5.35 -0.87
C SER A 108 2.91 6.22 -0.21
N LEU A 109 1.80 5.61 0.19
CA LEU A 109 0.77 6.30 0.95
C LEU A 109 1.19 6.54 2.41
N LYS A 110 2.19 5.81 2.88
CA LYS A 110 2.67 5.91 4.26
C LYS A 110 3.58 7.13 4.48
N ASP A 111 4.63 7.25 3.66
CA ASP A 111 5.68 8.24 3.85
C ASP A 111 5.83 9.23 2.69
N GLN A 112 4.97 9.14 1.68
CA GLN A 112 4.95 9.99 0.50
C GLN A 112 6.20 9.85 -0.39
N ARG A 113 7.07 8.86 -0.11
CA ARG A 113 8.26 8.63 -0.92
C ARG A 113 7.87 8.19 -2.32
N VAL A 114 8.53 8.74 -3.31
CA VAL A 114 8.31 8.43 -4.72
C VAL A 114 9.37 7.44 -5.19
N TRP A 115 8.93 6.38 -5.86
CA TRP A 115 9.78 5.33 -6.39
C TRP A 115 9.59 5.21 -7.90
N ILE A 116 10.62 4.75 -8.56
CA ILE A 116 10.59 4.50 -10.01
C ILE A 116 11.08 3.08 -10.25
N ARG A 117 10.37 2.31 -11.05
CA ARG A 117 10.71 0.92 -11.35
C ARG A 117 10.35 0.60 -12.80
N PRO A 118 11.12 -0.28 -13.47
CA PRO A 118 10.70 -0.80 -14.76
C PRO A 118 9.32 -1.47 -14.66
N TYR A 119 8.48 -1.23 -15.66
CA TYR A 119 7.11 -1.75 -15.69
C TYR A 119 7.08 -3.28 -15.57
N ASP A 120 7.99 -3.98 -16.26
CA ASP A 120 8.05 -5.43 -16.23
C ASP A 120 8.33 -5.97 -14.82
N MET A 121 9.14 -5.27 -14.04
CA MET A 121 9.38 -5.60 -12.64
C MET A 121 8.16 -5.27 -11.77
N PHE A 122 7.50 -4.15 -12.04
CA PHE A 122 6.33 -3.72 -11.29
C PHE A 122 5.19 -4.75 -11.39
N ILE A 123 4.97 -5.32 -12.58
CA ILE A 123 3.91 -6.30 -12.81
C ILE A 123 4.32 -7.75 -12.53
N SER A 124 5.56 -7.98 -12.11
CA SER A 124 6.09 -9.33 -11.97
C SER A 124 5.45 -10.12 -10.83
N LYS A 125 5.53 -11.43 -10.95
CA LYS A 125 5.11 -12.35 -9.89
C LYS A 125 6.09 -12.28 -8.71
N VAL A 126 5.59 -12.59 -7.52
CA VAL A 126 6.43 -12.75 -6.33
C VAL A 126 7.37 -13.94 -6.54
N ASP A 127 8.64 -13.76 -6.17
CA ASP A 127 9.61 -14.85 -6.14
C ASP A 127 9.28 -15.80 -4.97
N ARG A 128 8.67 -16.93 -5.29
CA ARG A 128 8.23 -17.94 -4.31
C ARG A 128 9.38 -18.71 -3.69
N GLU A 129 10.56 -18.72 -4.28
CA GLU A 129 11.75 -19.31 -3.66
C GLU A 129 12.19 -18.46 -2.47
N LYS A 130 12.15 -17.13 -2.66
CA LYS A 130 12.54 -16.17 -1.63
C LYS A 130 11.41 -15.89 -0.63
N TYR A 131 10.16 -15.87 -1.09
CA TYR A 131 8.98 -15.54 -0.29
C TYR A 131 7.89 -16.61 -0.46
N PRO A 132 8.10 -17.83 0.11
CA PRO A 132 7.17 -18.94 -0.13
C PRO A 132 5.78 -18.74 0.47
N ASN A 133 5.65 -17.87 1.48
CA ASN A 133 4.41 -17.65 2.21
C ASN A 133 3.69 -16.35 1.83
N ALA A 134 4.06 -15.70 0.72
CA ALA A 134 3.39 -14.50 0.28
C ALA A 134 1.92 -14.78 -0.05
N TYR A 135 1.01 -13.94 0.46
CA TYR A 135 -0.43 -14.11 0.24
C TYR A 135 -0.85 -13.87 -1.19
N GLN A 136 -0.23 -12.91 -1.85
CA GLN A 136 -0.59 -12.56 -3.21
C GLN A 136 0.43 -13.10 -4.21
N PRO A 137 -0.01 -13.48 -5.43
CA PRO A 137 0.88 -14.05 -6.44
C PRO A 137 1.76 -13.01 -7.12
N TYR A 138 1.32 -11.76 -7.16
CA TYR A 138 2.03 -10.67 -7.83
C TYR A 138 2.66 -9.73 -6.83
N ARG A 139 3.78 -9.11 -7.23
CA ARG A 139 4.49 -8.13 -6.41
C ARG A 139 3.57 -6.98 -5.98
N LEU A 140 2.74 -6.50 -6.90
CA LEU A 140 1.78 -5.43 -6.69
C LEU A 140 0.43 -5.80 -7.31
N ILE A 141 -0.63 -5.60 -6.57
CA ILE A 141 -2.01 -5.85 -7.03
C ILE A 141 -2.83 -4.57 -6.88
N LYS A 142 -3.74 -4.34 -7.82
CA LYS A 142 -4.66 -3.20 -7.74
C LYS A 142 -5.69 -3.45 -6.64
N VAL A 143 -5.92 -2.41 -5.86
CA VAL A 143 -6.89 -2.44 -4.76
C VAL A 143 -7.71 -1.16 -4.75
N LYS A 144 -8.88 -1.25 -4.11
CA LYS A 144 -9.70 -0.11 -3.75
C LYS A 144 -9.69 0.00 -2.23
N ILE A 145 -9.34 1.18 -1.73
CA ILE A 145 -9.32 1.45 -0.30
C ILE A 145 -10.48 2.39 0.02
N THR A 146 -11.29 2.00 1.01
CA THR A 146 -12.37 2.82 1.54
C THR A 146 -12.22 2.95 3.04
N ALA A 147 -12.56 4.10 3.57
CA ALA A 147 -12.53 4.34 5.02
C ALA A 147 -13.78 3.78 5.70
#